data_3630a98fe14fe481d163105f8eb16679
#
_entry.id   3630a98fe14fe481d163105f8eb16679
#
_cell.length_a   1.000
_cell.length_b   1.000
_cell.length_c   1.000
_cell.angle_alpha   90.00
_cell.angle_beta   90.00
_cell.angle_gamma   90.00
#
_symmetry.space_group_name_H-M   'P 1'
#
loop_
_entity.id
_entity.type
_entity.pdbx_description
1 polymer ?
#
loop_
_entity_poly.entity_id
_entity_poly.type
_entity_poly.pdbx_seq_one_letter_code
_entity_poly.pdbx_strand_id
1 'polypeptide(L)'
;MAIYAIRSEFLKKTSEIAVSWFSVLNAFFVITLASSVSKIWSSKYNPSVAFKYGFGLFFVALGYLVVWFGAKGLSEDMKISMAYIILIYFFHTIGELFISPVGLSYVSKLVPHRMLAFMFGTWYLGIAIAQKVAATLGGQVVSITKEYGLSTFFLIFAGIAAGAGILVMLYNPVLKKLMHEVK
;
A
#
# COMPACT_ATOMS: atom_id res chain seq x y z
N MET A 1 38.12 22.77 18.74
CA MET A 1 36.93 22.10 19.31
C MET A 1 35.63 22.45 18.58
N ALA A 2 35.31 23.72 18.29
CA ALA A 2 34.07 24.11 17.59
C ALA A 2 33.88 23.46 16.20
N ILE A 3 34.95 23.37 15.39
CA ILE A 3 34.91 22.77 14.05
C ILE A 3 34.60 21.27 14.08
N TYR A 4 35.07 20.55 15.10
CA TYR A 4 34.76 19.13 15.29
C TYR A 4 33.30 18.92 15.72
N ALA A 5 32.75 19.78 16.56
CA ALA A 5 31.36 19.72 16.97
C ALA A 5 30.40 20.00 15.79
N ILE A 6 30.69 21.03 14.99
CA ILE A 6 29.90 21.36 13.78
C ILE A 6 29.98 20.23 12.77
N ARG A 7 31.17 19.64 12.55
CA ARG A 7 31.34 18.50 11.65
C ARG A 7 30.61 17.25 12.14
N SER A 8 30.62 16.96 13.44
CA SER A 8 29.88 15.81 14.01
C SER A 8 28.37 16.01 13.96
N GLU A 9 27.85 17.23 14.19
CA GLU A 9 26.43 17.54 14.00
C GLU A 9 26.02 17.48 12.53
N PHE A 10 26.86 18.00 11.62
CA PHE A 10 26.59 17.93 10.19
C PHE A 10 26.58 16.48 9.68
N LEU A 11 27.52 15.64 10.09
CA LEU A 11 27.55 14.21 9.76
C LEU A 11 26.40 13.45 10.39
N LYS A 12 25.96 13.82 11.58
CA LYS A 12 24.79 13.25 12.24
C LYS A 12 23.48 13.62 11.50
N LYS A 13 23.39 14.86 11.01
CA LYS A 13 22.26 15.37 10.24
C LYS A 13 22.20 14.81 8.82
N THR A 14 23.35 14.51 8.20
CA THR A 14 23.42 13.88 6.86
C THR A 14 23.24 12.36 6.89
N SER A 15 23.30 11.71 8.07
CA SER A 15 23.04 10.27 8.20
C SER A 15 21.55 9.96 8.40
N GLU A 16 20.70 10.98 8.61
CA GLU A 16 19.25 10.80 8.69
C GLU A 16 18.63 11.02 7.30
N ILE A 17 18.18 9.94 6.68
CA ILE A 17 17.49 9.99 5.39
C ILE A 17 16.12 10.63 5.61
N ALA A 18 15.86 11.74 4.93
CA ALA A 18 14.59 12.44 5.00
C ALA A 18 13.45 11.50 4.55
N VAL A 19 12.36 11.44 5.32
CA VAL A 19 11.19 10.58 5.04
C VAL A 19 10.61 10.84 3.63
N SER A 20 10.73 12.07 3.13
CA SER A 20 10.32 12.45 1.78
C SER A 20 11.04 11.69 0.65
N TRP A 21 12.25 11.17 0.88
CA TRP A 21 12.98 10.38 -0.12
C TRP A 21 12.31 9.03 -0.38
N PHE A 22 11.60 8.50 0.60
CA PHE A 22 10.89 7.23 0.43
C PHE A 22 9.67 7.34 -0.50
N SER A 23 9.08 8.53 -0.64
CA SER A 23 8.01 8.75 -1.62
C SER A 23 8.50 8.62 -3.08
N VAL A 24 9.79 8.90 -3.33
CA VAL A 24 10.42 8.69 -4.64
C VAL A 24 10.50 7.20 -4.99
N LEU A 25 10.65 6.32 -3.99
CA LEU A 25 10.66 4.87 -4.21
C LEU A 25 9.34 4.38 -4.80
N ASN A 26 8.19 4.90 -4.33
CA ASN A 26 6.91 4.54 -4.91
C ASN A 26 6.84 4.93 -6.40
N ALA A 27 7.20 6.17 -6.74
CA ALA A 27 7.22 6.62 -8.13
C ALA A 27 8.16 5.77 -9.01
N PHE A 28 9.35 5.45 -8.51
CA PHE A 28 10.32 4.59 -9.19
C PHE A 28 9.74 3.20 -9.45
N PHE A 29 9.14 2.55 -8.45
CA PHE A 29 8.54 1.23 -8.61
C PHE A 29 7.30 1.27 -9.50
N VAL A 30 6.48 2.31 -9.45
CA VAL A 30 5.35 2.48 -10.37
C VAL A 30 5.83 2.49 -11.81
N ILE A 31 6.83 3.32 -12.14
CA ILE A 31 7.35 3.44 -13.51
C ILE A 31 7.95 2.11 -14.00
N THR A 32 8.71 1.43 -13.16
CA THR A 32 9.42 0.19 -13.53
C THR A 32 8.48 -1.02 -13.61
N LEU A 33 7.50 -1.13 -12.72
CA LEU A 33 6.64 -2.30 -12.61
C LEU A 33 5.34 -2.20 -13.43
N ALA A 34 4.87 -0.99 -13.75
CA ALA A 34 3.59 -0.79 -14.44
C ALA A 34 3.51 -1.56 -15.77
N SER A 35 4.58 -1.56 -16.58
CA SER A 35 4.63 -2.28 -17.84
C SER A 35 4.55 -3.80 -17.64
N SER A 36 5.16 -4.34 -16.59
CA SER A 36 5.15 -5.77 -16.28
C SER A 36 3.75 -6.20 -15.79
N VAL A 37 3.14 -5.43 -14.92
CA VAL A 37 1.77 -5.68 -14.45
C VAL A 37 0.77 -5.58 -15.59
N SER A 38 0.89 -4.59 -16.48
CA SER A 38 0.05 -4.45 -17.67
C SER A 38 0.13 -5.68 -18.60
N LYS A 39 1.33 -6.24 -18.80
CA LYS A 39 1.51 -7.48 -19.58
C LYS A 39 0.81 -8.68 -18.95
N ILE A 40 0.80 -8.79 -17.63
CA ILE A 40 0.05 -9.85 -16.92
C ILE A 40 -1.44 -9.71 -17.20
N TRP A 41 -2.00 -8.49 -17.16
CA TRP A 41 -3.43 -8.26 -17.42
C TRP A 41 -3.85 -8.47 -18.88
N SER A 42 -2.94 -8.31 -19.84
CA SER A 42 -3.20 -8.57 -21.27
C SER A 42 -2.97 -10.03 -21.67
N SER A 43 -2.47 -10.87 -20.76
CA SER A 43 -2.19 -12.28 -20.97
C SER A 43 -3.47 -13.12 -20.84
N LYS A 44 -3.42 -14.41 -21.29
CA LYS A 44 -4.50 -15.39 -21.08
C LYS A 44 -4.82 -15.65 -19.59
N TYR A 45 -3.94 -15.26 -18.67
CA TYR A 45 -4.14 -15.33 -17.21
C TYR A 45 -4.81 -14.09 -16.63
N ASN A 46 -5.73 -13.46 -17.36
CA ASN A 46 -6.45 -12.27 -16.88
C ASN A 46 -7.53 -12.66 -15.85
N PRO A 47 -7.25 -12.58 -14.52
CA PRO A 47 -8.22 -12.97 -13.50
C PRO A 47 -9.37 -11.97 -13.40
N SER A 48 -10.47 -12.38 -12.75
CA SER A 48 -11.58 -11.47 -12.51
C SER A 48 -11.16 -10.29 -11.62
N VAL A 49 -11.95 -9.20 -11.67
CA VAL A 49 -11.71 -7.97 -10.90
C VAL A 49 -11.50 -8.24 -9.41
N ALA A 50 -12.36 -9.07 -8.81
CA ALA A 50 -12.25 -9.42 -7.41
C ALA A 50 -10.91 -10.09 -7.06
N PHE A 51 -10.41 -10.97 -7.94
CA PHE A 51 -9.10 -11.58 -7.74
C PHE A 51 -7.95 -10.57 -7.90
N LYS A 52 -8.04 -9.62 -8.84
CA LYS A 52 -7.03 -8.56 -8.97
C LYS A 52 -6.95 -7.72 -7.70
N TYR A 53 -8.10 -7.30 -7.17
CA TYR A 53 -8.18 -6.56 -5.91
C TYR A 53 -7.65 -7.39 -4.73
N GLY A 54 -8.07 -8.66 -4.64
CA GLY A 54 -7.61 -9.55 -3.58
C GLY A 54 -6.10 -9.77 -3.60
N PHE A 55 -5.50 -10.03 -4.78
CA PHE A 55 -4.05 -10.14 -4.92
C PHE A 55 -3.35 -8.83 -4.56
N GLY A 56 -3.89 -7.67 -4.98
CA GLY A 56 -3.35 -6.37 -4.58
C GLY A 56 -3.30 -6.21 -3.06
N LEU A 57 -4.39 -6.55 -2.37
CA LEU A 57 -4.46 -6.50 -0.90
C LEU A 57 -3.52 -7.52 -0.22
N PHE A 58 -3.31 -8.71 -0.82
CA PHE A 58 -2.31 -9.65 -0.32
C PHE A 58 -0.89 -9.12 -0.46
N PHE A 59 -0.55 -8.43 -1.56
CA PHE A 59 0.76 -7.79 -1.67
C PHE A 59 0.95 -6.69 -0.61
N VAL A 60 -0.08 -5.90 -0.32
CA VAL A 60 -0.06 -4.93 0.78
C VAL A 60 0.17 -5.63 2.12
N ALA A 61 -0.54 -6.74 2.38
CA ALA A 61 -0.36 -7.54 3.60
C ALA A 61 1.07 -8.10 3.71
N LEU A 62 1.64 -8.60 2.60
CA LEU A 62 3.04 -9.05 2.56
C LEU A 62 4.02 -7.93 2.90
N GLY A 63 3.79 -6.71 2.42
CA GLY A 63 4.59 -5.55 2.78
C GLY A 63 4.61 -5.30 4.29
N TYR A 64 3.44 -5.35 4.94
CA TYR A 64 3.36 -5.24 6.41
C TYR A 64 4.02 -6.41 7.14
N LEU A 65 3.90 -7.65 6.64
CA LEU A 65 4.55 -8.82 7.23
C LEU A 65 6.07 -8.73 7.15
N VAL A 66 6.63 -8.17 6.08
CA VAL A 66 8.07 -7.93 5.95
C VAL A 66 8.55 -6.99 7.05
N VAL A 67 7.85 -5.88 7.30
CA VAL A 67 8.21 -4.96 8.38
C VAL A 67 7.97 -5.57 9.75
N TRP A 68 6.89 -6.33 9.94
CA TRP A 68 6.65 -7.10 11.16
C TRP A 68 7.84 -8.00 11.50
N PHE A 69 8.34 -8.74 10.50
CA PHE A 69 9.50 -9.61 10.69
C PHE A 69 10.76 -8.83 11.07
N GLY A 70 10.99 -7.68 10.42
CA GLY A 70 12.10 -6.79 10.73
C GLY A 70 11.99 -6.09 12.08
N ALA A 71 10.76 -5.87 12.57
CA ALA A 71 10.50 -5.25 13.86
C ALA A 71 10.47 -6.25 15.03
N LYS A 72 10.44 -7.57 14.73
CA LYS A 72 10.40 -8.62 15.75
C LYS A 72 11.70 -8.68 16.54
N GLY A 73 11.60 -8.49 17.84
CA GLY A 73 12.76 -8.55 18.74
C GLY A 73 13.61 -7.26 18.79
N LEU A 74 13.17 -6.17 18.15
CA LEU A 74 13.83 -4.89 18.30
C LEU A 74 13.44 -4.23 19.62
N SER A 75 14.46 -3.76 20.37
CA SER A 75 14.27 -2.85 21.50
C SER A 75 13.89 -1.46 21.01
N GLU A 76 13.27 -0.62 21.85
CA GLU A 76 12.79 0.72 21.51
C GLU A 76 13.86 1.63 20.89
N ASP A 77 15.14 1.42 21.21
CA ASP A 77 16.28 2.21 20.70
C ASP A 77 16.89 1.65 19.40
N MET A 78 16.45 0.49 18.91
CA MET A 78 17.01 -0.12 17.70
C MET A 78 16.29 0.35 16.43
N LYS A 79 17.07 0.72 15.41
CA LYS A 79 16.56 1.15 14.10
C LYS A 79 16.34 -0.06 13.19
N ILE A 80 15.21 -0.08 12.49
CA ILE A 80 14.93 -1.07 11.45
C ILE A 80 15.85 -0.82 10.25
N SER A 81 16.38 -1.90 9.66
CA SER A 81 17.18 -1.80 8.44
C SER A 81 16.41 -1.16 7.30
N MET A 82 17.06 -0.28 6.54
CA MET A 82 16.49 0.39 5.38
C MET A 82 15.93 -0.58 4.32
N ALA A 83 16.49 -1.79 4.24
CA ALA A 83 16.01 -2.84 3.33
C ALA A 83 14.54 -3.18 3.55
N TYR A 84 14.05 -3.23 4.80
CA TYR A 84 12.64 -3.50 5.10
C TYR A 84 11.74 -2.37 4.62
N ILE A 85 12.21 -1.12 4.68
CA ILE A 85 11.47 0.04 4.18
C ILE A 85 11.36 -0.01 2.65
N ILE A 86 12.43 -0.35 1.95
CA ILE A 86 12.42 -0.52 0.49
C ILE A 86 11.46 -1.64 0.10
N LEU A 87 11.48 -2.77 0.82
CA LEU A 87 10.61 -3.91 0.53
C LEU A 87 9.14 -3.61 0.78
N ILE A 88 8.77 -2.87 1.85
CA ILE A 88 7.37 -2.50 2.06
C ILE A 88 6.88 -1.58 0.93
N TYR A 89 7.67 -0.60 0.49
CA TYR A 89 7.32 0.24 -0.66
C TYR A 89 7.16 -0.57 -1.94
N PHE A 90 8.05 -1.54 -2.18
CA PHE A 90 7.97 -2.44 -3.32
C PHE A 90 6.65 -3.24 -3.34
N PHE A 91 6.30 -3.92 -2.24
CA PHE A 91 5.07 -4.70 -2.15
C PHE A 91 3.82 -3.82 -2.19
N HIS A 92 3.83 -2.65 -1.53
CA HIS A 92 2.71 -1.72 -1.56
C HIS A 92 2.49 -1.16 -2.97
N THR A 93 3.55 -0.84 -3.71
CA THR A 93 3.44 -0.37 -5.10
C THR A 93 2.87 -1.46 -6.01
N ILE A 94 3.27 -2.73 -5.85
CA ILE A 94 2.63 -3.84 -6.59
C ILE A 94 1.13 -3.88 -6.25
N GLY A 95 0.77 -3.85 -4.97
CA GLY A 95 -0.62 -3.82 -4.54
C GLY A 95 -1.42 -2.68 -5.17
N GLU A 96 -0.85 -1.48 -5.20
CA GLU A 96 -1.43 -0.29 -5.82
C GLU A 96 -1.66 -0.49 -7.33
N LEU A 97 -0.68 -1.02 -8.04
CA LEU A 97 -0.78 -1.30 -9.49
C LEU A 97 -1.83 -2.37 -9.81
N PHE A 98 -2.13 -3.27 -8.88
CA PHE A 98 -3.19 -4.25 -9.01
C PHE A 98 -4.59 -3.66 -8.79
N ILE A 99 -4.73 -2.66 -7.93
CA ILE A 99 -6.01 -2.09 -7.49
C ILE A 99 -6.40 -0.86 -8.31
N SER A 100 -5.54 0.15 -8.36
CA SER A 100 -5.90 1.49 -8.84
C SER A 100 -6.24 1.54 -10.33
N PRO A 101 -5.44 0.99 -11.26
CA PRO A 101 -5.78 1.03 -12.69
C PRO A 101 -7.03 0.20 -13.01
N VAL A 102 -7.21 -0.92 -12.29
CA VAL A 102 -8.37 -1.79 -12.46
C VAL A 102 -9.65 -1.07 -12.02
N GLY A 103 -9.63 -0.42 -10.85
CA GLY A 103 -10.78 0.31 -10.33
C GLY A 103 -11.22 1.44 -11.25
N LEU A 104 -10.29 2.29 -11.68
CA LEU A 104 -10.58 3.40 -12.59
C LEU A 104 -11.10 2.91 -13.96
N SER A 105 -10.53 1.82 -14.49
CA SER A 105 -11.00 1.21 -15.74
C SER A 105 -12.44 0.70 -15.62
N TYR A 106 -12.79 0.08 -14.49
CA TYR A 106 -14.16 -0.41 -14.29
C TYR A 106 -15.16 0.70 -14.05
N VAL A 107 -14.82 1.75 -13.33
CA VAL A 107 -15.68 2.95 -13.23
C VAL A 107 -16.00 3.49 -14.62
N SER A 108 -15.02 3.61 -15.51
CA SER A 108 -15.23 4.12 -16.87
C SER A 108 -16.06 3.19 -17.76
N LYS A 109 -16.03 1.87 -17.53
CA LYS A 109 -16.78 0.89 -18.32
C LYS A 109 -18.25 0.73 -17.88
N LEU A 110 -18.50 0.87 -16.57
CA LEU A 110 -19.82 0.62 -15.99
C LEU A 110 -20.74 1.83 -15.99
N VAL A 111 -20.22 3.04 -16.23
CA VAL A 111 -20.95 4.28 -16.06
C VAL A 111 -21.17 4.98 -17.42
N PRO A 112 -22.37 5.48 -17.71
CA PRO A 112 -22.61 6.30 -18.89
C PRO A 112 -21.69 7.53 -18.93
N HIS A 113 -21.24 7.92 -20.12
CA HIS A 113 -20.28 9.04 -20.30
C HIS A 113 -20.68 10.34 -19.59
N ARG A 114 -21.96 10.65 -19.53
CA ARG A 114 -22.51 11.85 -18.85
C ARG A 114 -22.30 11.84 -17.34
N MET A 115 -22.07 10.68 -16.71
CA MET A 115 -21.88 10.53 -15.26
C MET A 115 -20.44 10.23 -14.87
N LEU A 116 -19.52 10.10 -15.83
CA LEU A 116 -18.12 9.72 -15.56
C LEU A 116 -17.44 10.67 -14.56
N ALA A 117 -17.58 11.99 -14.77
CA ALA A 117 -16.96 12.98 -13.88
C ALA A 117 -17.47 12.86 -12.43
N PHE A 118 -18.78 12.66 -12.27
CA PHE A 118 -19.39 12.45 -10.95
C PHE A 118 -18.86 11.18 -10.28
N MET A 119 -18.78 10.08 -11.01
CA MET A 119 -18.30 8.79 -10.46
C MET A 119 -16.82 8.82 -10.12
N PHE A 120 -15.98 9.49 -10.93
CA PHE A 120 -14.58 9.71 -10.55
C PHE A 120 -14.46 10.60 -9.31
N GLY A 121 -15.29 11.65 -9.18
CA GLY A 121 -15.35 12.45 -7.97
C GLY A 121 -15.71 11.63 -6.74
N THR A 122 -16.69 10.74 -6.84
CA THR A 122 -17.08 9.81 -5.77
C THR A 122 -15.94 8.82 -5.43
N TRP A 123 -15.24 8.31 -6.44
CA TRP A 123 -14.07 7.45 -6.27
C TRP A 123 -12.98 8.15 -5.46
N TYR A 124 -12.59 9.37 -5.84
CA TYR A 124 -11.59 10.14 -5.12
C TYR A 124 -12.04 10.59 -3.74
N LEU A 125 -13.33 10.84 -3.53
CA LEU A 125 -13.88 11.08 -2.20
C LEU A 125 -13.70 9.85 -1.31
N GLY A 126 -13.98 8.65 -1.83
CA GLY A 126 -13.70 7.40 -1.11
C GLY A 126 -12.23 7.25 -0.72
N ILE A 127 -11.30 7.57 -1.62
CA ILE A 127 -9.87 7.57 -1.34
C ILE A 127 -9.52 8.59 -0.24
N ALA A 128 -10.09 9.81 -0.29
CA ALA A 128 -9.84 10.85 0.71
C ALA A 128 -10.30 10.41 2.11
N ILE A 129 -11.48 9.79 2.21
CA ILE A 129 -11.99 9.22 3.47
C ILE A 129 -11.06 8.12 3.98
N ALA A 130 -10.65 7.20 3.09
CA ALA A 130 -9.74 6.11 3.44
C ALA A 130 -8.37 6.63 3.95
N GLN A 131 -7.83 7.67 3.31
CA GLN A 131 -6.59 8.31 3.77
C GLN A 131 -6.76 8.99 5.13
N LYS A 132 -7.91 9.61 5.41
CA LYS A 132 -8.20 10.18 6.73
C LYS A 132 -8.24 9.11 7.81
N VAL A 133 -8.91 7.98 7.54
CA VAL A 133 -8.94 6.84 8.46
C VAL A 133 -7.53 6.27 8.67
N ALA A 134 -6.76 6.09 7.60
CA ALA A 134 -5.39 5.60 7.68
C ALA A 134 -4.48 6.53 8.50
N ALA A 135 -4.60 7.85 8.32
CA ALA A 135 -3.86 8.84 9.09
C ALA A 135 -4.23 8.79 10.58
N THR A 136 -5.51 8.61 10.90
CA THR A 136 -5.99 8.49 12.29
C THR A 136 -5.44 7.22 12.94
N LEU A 137 -5.48 6.08 12.24
CA LEU A 137 -4.91 4.82 12.72
C LEU A 137 -3.38 4.89 12.83
N GLY A 138 -2.72 5.52 11.86
CA GLY A 138 -1.27 5.75 11.90
C GLY A 138 -0.85 6.63 13.08
N GLY A 139 -1.67 7.60 13.47
CA GLY A 139 -1.44 8.44 14.65
C GLY A 139 -1.42 7.65 15.97
N GLN A 140 -2.02 6.45 16.01
CA GLN A 140 -2.04 5.59 17.19
C GLN A 140 -0.81 4.67 17.30
N VAL A 141 0.13 4.76 16.36
CA VAL A 141 1.34 3.91 16.35
C VAL A 141 2.10 3.98 17.67
N VAL A 142 2.26 5.18 18.24
CA VAL A 142 3.00 5.38 19.50
C VAL A 142 2.33 4.71 20.68
N SER A 143 1.00 4.82 20.81
CA SER A 143 0.24 4.20 21.92
C SER A 143 0.23 2.67 21.80
N ILE A 144 -0.02 2.14 20.61
CA ILE A 144 -0.03 0.69 20.36
C ILE A 144 1.38 0.12 20.55
N THR A 145 2.42 0.82 20.08
CA THR A 145 3.80 0.37 20.23
C THR A 145 4.24 0.28 21.68
N LYS A 146 3.84 1.24 22.53
CA LYS A 146 4.15 1.21 23.96
C LYS A 146 3.48 0.05 24.70
N GLU A 147 2.28 -0.32 24.30
CA GLU A 147 1.50 -1.35 25.01
C GLU A 147 1.77 -2.76 24.44
N TYR A 148 1.86 -2.92 23.13
CA TYR A 148 1.92 -4.22 22.45
C TYR A 148 3.17 -4.43 21.60
N GLY A 149 4.04 -3.44 21.50
CA GLY A 149 5.24 -3.46 20.67
C GLY A 149 4.99 -3.11 19.20
N LEU A 150 6.04 -2.59 18.54
CA LEU A 150 5.98 -2.14 17.15
C LEU A 150 5.60 -3.26 16.16
N SER A 151 6.06 -4.47 16.40
CA SER A 151 5.73 -5.63 15.56
C SER A 151 4.24 -5.93 15.55
N THR A 152 3.55 -5.81 16.69
CA THR A 152 2.10 -6.05 16.78
C THR A 152 1.31 -5.05 15.95
N PHE A 153 1.73 -3.79 15.90
CA PHE A 153 1.11 -2.78 15.05
C PHE A 153 1.09 -3.22 13.57
N PHE A 154 2.23 -3.64 13.03
CA PHE A 154 2.31 -4.08 11.64
C PHE A 154 1.56 -5.38 11.38
N LEU A 155 1.50 -6.29 12.36
CA LEU A 155 0.74 -7.53 12.25
C LEU A 155 -0.78 -7.27 12.14
N ILE A 156 -1.29 -6.30 12.89
CA ILE A 156 -2.70 -5.88 12.82
C ILE A 156 -3.03 -5.39 11.40
N PHE A 157 -2.20 -4.51 10.82
CA PHE A 157 -2.43 -4.01 9.46
C PHE A 157 -2.29 -5.10 8.40
N ALA A 158 -1.35 -6.03 8.57
CA ALA A 158 -1.24 -7.21 7.69
C ALA A 158 -2.52 -8.06 7.74
N GLY A 159 -3.05 -8.29 8.95
CA GLY A 159 -4.30 -9.05 9.14
C GLY A 159 -5.52 -8.36 8.53
N ILE A 160 -5.65 -7.05 8.68
CA ILE A 160 -6.73 -6.25 8.08
C ILE A 160 -6.64 -6.32 6.53
N ALA A 161 -5.46 -6.12 5.95
CA ALA A 161 -5.28 -6.15 4.51
C ALA A 161 -5.55 -7.56 3.94
N ALA A 162 -5.03 -8.62 4.57
CA ALA A 162 -5.27 -9.99 4.16
C ALA A 162 -6.76 -10.38 4.30
N GLY A 163 -7.40 -10.03 5.41
CA GLY A 163 -8.82 -10.27 5.64
C GLY A 163 -9.70 -9.56 4.60
N ALA A 164 -9.42 -8.30 4.30
CA ALA A 164 -10.10 -7.57 3.24
C ALA A 164 -9.90 -8.22 1.87
N GLY A 165 -8.69 -8.71 1.56
CA GLY A 165 -8.37 -9.44 0.34
C GLY A 165 -9.22 -10.71 0.19
N ILE A 166 -9.32 -11.51 1.26
CA ILE A 166 -10.15 -12.71 1.29
C ILE A 166 -11.63 -12.36 1.08
N LEU A 167 -12.13 -11.34 1.79
CA LEU A 167 -13.54 -10.91 1.66
C LEU A 167 -13.87 -10.50 0.23
N VAL A 168 -13.01 -9.71 -0.43
CA VAL A 168 -13.22 -9.30 -1.83
C VAL A 168 -13.22 -10.50 -2.76
N MET A 169 -12.34 -11.49 -2.55
CA MET A 169 -12.32 -12.71 -3.36
C MET A 169 -13.58 -13.56 -3.16
N LEU A 170 -14.08 -13.67 -1.93
CA LEU A 170 -15.34 -14.38 -1.62
C LEU A 170 -16.55 -13.69 -2.26
N TYR A 171 -16.51 -12.36 -2.41
CA TYR A 171 -17.56 -11.59 -3.08
C TYR A 171 -17.56 -11.73 -4.62
N ASN A 172 -16.57 -12.42 -5.19
CA ASN A 172 -16.43 -12.59 -6.65
C ASN A 172 -17.70 -13.11 -7.36
N PRO A 173 -18.45 -14.14 -6.87
CA PRO A 173 -19.65 -14.61 -7.55
C PRO A 173 -20.76 -13.55 -7.58
N VAL A 174 -20.88 -12.75 -6.52
CA VAL A 174 -21.87 -11.65 -6.45
C VAL A 174 -21.49 -10.55 -7.43
N LEU A 175 -20.22 -10.14 -7.46
CA LEU A 175 -19.72 -9.12 -8.37
C LEU A 175 -19.92 -9.54 -9.84
N LYS A 176 -19.61 -10.77 -10.19
CA LYS A 176 -19.83 -11.28 -11.56
C LYS A 176 -21.30 -11.21 -11.98
N LYS A 177 -22.23 -11.52 -11.03
CA LYS A 177 -23.67 -11.46 -11.29
C LYS A 177 -24.16 -10.02 -11.49
N LEU A 178 -23.64 -9.06 -10.70
CA LEU A 178 -24.01 -7.65 -10.77
C LEU A 178 -23.42 -6.93 -11.99
N MET A 179 -22.26 -7.36 -12.47
CA MET A 179 -21.54 -6.71 -13.58
C MET A 179 -22.05 -7.12 -14.98
N HIS A 180 -23.09 -7.97 -15.08
CA HIS A 180 -23.73 -8.36 -16.35
C HIS A 180 -22.75 -8.51 -17.53
N GLU A 181 -21.72 -9.36 -17.40
CA GLU A 181 -20.74 -9.68 -18.47
C GLU A 181 -19.83 -8.54 -18.96
N VAL A 182 -19.72 -7.42 -18.26
CA VAL A 182 -18.69 -6.43 -18.57
C VAL A 182 -17.32 -7.03 -18.32
N LYS A 183 -16.62 -7.41 -19.40
CA LYS A 183 -15.26 -7.94 -19.40
C LYS A 183 -14.24 -6.81 -19.47
#